data_ad000665107baa0e84173f31a51d15c2
#
_entry.id   ad000665107baa0e84173f31a51d15c2
#
_cell.length_a   1.000
_cell.length_b   1.000
_cell.length_c   1.000
_cell.angle_alpha   90.00
_cell.angle_beta   90.00
_cell.angle_gamma   90.00
#
_symmetry.space_group_name_H-M   'P 1'
#
loop_
_entity.id
_entity.type
_entity.pdbx_description
1 polymer ?
#
loop_
_entity_poly.entity_id
_entity_poly.type
_entity_poly.pdbx_seq_one_letter_code
_entity_poly.pdbx_strand_id
1 'polypeptide(L)'
;MDMVNEGHESGVLKENEAEMINNIFEFGEKQAHDIMIHRKSIVAINCSVTVEEAFDFILNENFSRYPVYQDNIDNIIGILHIRDILKVYVDESMRKKTLAEIKDKVLFEAYCIPETRNISVLFKEMQAEKVHIAVVVDEYGQTAGIVTMEDILEEIVGNILDEYDDEQELISRQPDGTYIMKGQTALEDIEDMFGIKFDCEDIDTINGYLIYKLGKIPDENEKFETECGGYIFQVMSVENKMISLVKVTKKS
;
A
#
# COMPACT_ATOMS: atom_id res chain seq x y z
N MET A 1 -14.60 23.57 5.90
CA MET A 1 -13.54 23.19 6.86
C MET A 1 -13.78 23.72 8.25
N ASP A 2 -14.06 25.02 8.47
CA ASP A 2 -14.24 25.59 9.82
C ASP A 2 -15.27 24.88 10.70
N MET A 3 -16.44 24.51 10.14
CA MET A 3 -17.51 23.81 10.90
C MET A 3 -17.13 22.39 11.36
N VAL A 4 -16.27 21.68 10.61
CA VAL A 4 -15.81 20.33 10.98
C VAL A 4 -14.82 20.42 12.14
N ASN A 5 -13.91 21.38 12.07
CA ASN A 5 -12.96 21.67 13.13
C ASN A 5 -13.65 22.15 14.42
N GLU A 6 -14.65 23.06 14.31
CA GLU A 6 -15.48 23.49 15.45
C GLU A 6 -16.26 22.30 16.07
N GLY A 7 -16.74 21.36 15.24
CA GLY A 7 -17.41 20.14 15.67
C GLY A 7 -16.49 19.21 16.46
N HIS A 8 -15.23 19.10 16.04
CA HIS A 8 -14.21 18.33 16.74
C HIS A 8 -13.79 19.01 18.05
N GLU A 9 -13.45 20.30 18.03
CA GLU A 9 -13.09 21.06 19.23
C GLU A 9 -14.20 21.10 20.30
N SER A 10 -15.46 21.06 19.87
CA SER A 10 -16.61 20.99 20.78
C SER A 10 -16.92 19.59 21.32
N GLY A 11 -16.18 18.55 20.86
CA GLY A 11 -16.36 17.15 21.25
C GLY A 11 -17.61 16.49 20.68
N VAL A 12 -18.25 17.08 19.66
CA VAL A 12 -19.42 16.55 18.95
C VAL A 12 -18.99 15.51 17.92
N LEU A 13 -17.82 15.69 17.29
CA LEU A 13 -17.22 14.78 16.33
C LEU A 13 -15.97 14.13 16.92
N LYS A 14 -15.79 12.84 16.69
CA LYS A 14 -14.53 12.17 16.98
C LYS A 14 -13.49 12.56 15.92
N GLU A 15 -12.23 12.43 16.25
CA GLU A 15 -11.11 12.76 15.35
C GLU A 15 -11.22 12.03 14.00
N ASN A 16 -11.40 10.71 14.01
CA ASN A 16 -11.59 9.91 12.81
C ASN A 16 -12.83 10.31 11.98
N GLU A 17 -13.91 10.77 12.63
CA GLU A 17 -15.12 11.25 11.92
C GLU A 17 -14.83 12.59 11.21
N ALA A 18 -14.08 13.48 11.85
CA ALA A 18 -13.67 14.75 11.26
C ALA A 18 -12.72 14.52 10.07
N GLU A 19 -11.77 13.59 10.19
CA GLU A 19 -10.87 13.18 9.13
C GLU A 19 -11.63 12.61 7.93
N MET A 20 -12.54 11.65 8.15
CA MET A 20 -13.38 11.10 7.07
C MET A 20 -14.17 12.18 6.33
N ILE A 21 -14.70 13.17 7.05
CA ILE A 21 -15.43 14.28 6.41
C ILE A 21 -14.50 15.12 5.53
N ASN A 22 -13.29 15.40 5.98
CA ASN A 22 -12.29 16.12 5.19
C ASN A 22 -11.88 15.31 3.95
N ASN A 23 -11.64 14.01 4.10
CA ASN A 23 -11.31 13.10 3.01
C ASN A 23 -12.41 13.04 1.94
N ILE A 24 -13.70 13.11 2.33
CA ILE A 24 -14.83 13.17 1.38
C ILE A 24 -14.76 14.43 0.49
N PHE A 25 -14.32 15.56 1.02
CA PHE A 25 -14.17 16.78 0.20
C PHE A 25 -13.03 16.62 -0.81
N GLU A 26 -11.90 16.07 -0.39
CA GLU A 26 -10.73 15.83 -1.27
C GLU A 26 -11.01 14.75 -2.31
N PHE A 27 -11.72 13.69 -1.93
CA PHE A 27 -12.14 12.60 -2.80
C PHE A 27 -12.80 13.06 -4.09
N GLY A 28 -13.57 14.15 -4.02
CA GLY A 28 -14.25 14.73 -5.19
C GLY A 28 -13.31 15.29 -6.25
N GLU A 29 -12.08 15.65 -5.88
CA GLU A 29 -11.10 16.30 -6.76
C GLU A 29 -10.02 15.34 -7.28
N LYS A 30 -9.80 14.18 -6.60
CA LYS A 30 -8.77 13.20 -6.96
C LYS A 30 -9.07 12.47 -8.27
N GLN A 31 -7.99 12.11 -8.97
CA GLN A 31 -8.01 11.35 -10.23
C GLN A 31 -7.34 9.99 -10.03
N ALA A 32 -7.53 9.08 -10.99
CA ALA A 32 -7.00 7.72 -10.90
C ALA A 32 -5.47 7.70 -10.71
N HIS A 33 -4.74 8.62 -11.34
CA HIS A 33 -3.29 8.69 -11.19
C HIS A 33 -2.83 9.06 -9.77
N ASP A 34 -3.67 9.71 -8.98
CA ASP A 34 -3.32 10.11 -7.61
C ASP A 34 -3.30 8.93 -6.62
N ILE A 35 -4.08 7.87 -6.93
CA ILE A 35 -4.29 6.73 -6.04
C ILE A 35 -3.84 5.39 -6.63
N MET A 36 -3.47 5.33 -7.91
CA MET A 36 -3.15 4.07 -8.59
C MET A 36 -1.88 3.42 -8.03
N ILE A 37 -1.89 2.10 -8.01
CA ILE A 37 -0.66 1.31 -7.92
C ILE A 37 0.09 1.48 -9.23
N HIS A 38 1.25 2.12 -9.19
CA HIS A 38 2.03 2.41 -10.38
C HIS A 38 2.49 1.14 -11.11
N ARG A 39 2.62 1.22 -12.44
CA ARG A 39 3.05 0.16 -13.36
C ARG A 39 4.18 -0.72 -12.82
N LYS A 40 5.20 -0.13 -12.20
CA LYS A 40 6.38 -0.85 -11.69
C LYS A 40 6.08 -1.77 -10.51
N SER A 41 4.98 -1.51 -9.81
CA SER A 41 4.55 -2.23 -8.62
C SER A 41 3.39 -3.18 -8.89
N ILE A 42 2.91 -3.27 -10.14
CA ILE A 42 1.83 -4.19 -10.51
C ILE A 42 2.34 -5.63 -10.43
N VAL A 43 1.70 -6.43 -9.60
CA VAL A 43 1.85 -7.89 -9.60
C VAL A 43 0.93 -8.47 -10.67
N ALA A 44 1.49 -8.96 -11.76
CA ALA A 44 0.76 -9.44 -12.92
C ALA A 44 1.33 -10.77 -13.43
N ILE A 45 0.53 -11.55 -14.17
CA ILE A 45 0.87 -12.89 -14.63
C ILE A 45 0.97 -12.88 -16.17
N ASN A 46 2.02 -13.48 -16.72
CA ASN A 46 2.13 -13.68 -18.17
C ASN A 46 1.18 -14.79 -18.61
N CYS A 47 0.44 -14.58 -19.70
CA CYS A 47 -0.52 -15.57 -20.20
C CYS A 47 0.12 -16.87 -20.72
N SER A 48 1.43 -16.88 -20.97
CA SER A 48 2.17 -18.05 -21.44
C SER A 48 2.48 -19.08 -20.35
N VAL A 49 2.35 -18.70 -19.06
CA VAL A 49 2.56 -19.66 -17.97
C VAL A 49 1.42 -20.67 -17.89
N THR A 50 1.72 -21.85 -17.39
CA THR A 50 0.71 -22.91 -17.18
C THR A 50 -0.17 -22.60 -15.98
N VAL A 51 -1.32 -23.27 -15.89
CA VAL A 51 -2.21 -23.20 -14.72
C VAL A 51 -1.47 -23.56 -13.43
N GLU A 52 -0.59 -24.56 -13.47
CA GLU A 52 0.20 -25.00 -12.32
C GLU A 52 1.17 -23.91 -11.87
N GLU A 53 1.94 -23.33 -12.78
CA GLU A 53 2.87 -22.23 -12.49
C GLU A 53 2.15 -20.97 -11.99
N ALA A 54 1.01 -20.62 -12.59
CA ALA A 54 0.21 -19.47 -12.15
C ALA A 54 -0.38 -19.71 -10.74
N PHE A 55 -0.80 -20.94 -10.44
CA PHE A 55 -1.31 -21.30 -9.14
C PHE A 55 -0.21 -21.21 -8.06
N ASP A 56 0.97 -21.76 -8.34
CA ASP A 56 2.12 -21.67 -7.42
C ASP A 56 2.55 -20.22 -7.18
N PHE A 57 2.53 -19.39 -8.23
CA PHE A 57 2.79 -17.95 -8.09
C PHE A 57 1.77 -17.29 -7.15
N ILE A 58 0.47 -17.51 -7.37
CA ILE A 58 -0.62 -16.91 -6.58
C ILE A 58 -0.56 -17.34 -5.11
N LEU A 59 -0.11 -18.56 -4.81
CA LEU A 59 0.02 -19.04 -3.42
C LEU A 59 1.08 -18.27 -2.60
N ASN A 60 2.05 -17.65 -3.28
CA ASN A 60 3.08 -16.85 -2.63
C ASN A 60 2.73 -15.35 -2.57
N GLU A 61 1.62 -14.96 -3.17
CA GLU A 61 1.14 -13.60 -3.22
C GLU A 61 -0.17 -13.47 -2.43
N ASN A 62 -0.47 -12.28 -1.91
CA ASN A 62 -1.63 -12.03 -1.03
C ASN A 62 -2.80 -11.33 -1.74
N PHE A 63 -2.88 -11.40 -3.08
CA PHE A 63 -3.93 -10.73 -3.83
C PHE A 63 -5.04 -11.69 -4.28
N SER A 64 -6.26 -11.15 -4.42
CA SER A 64 -7.41 -11.92 -4.92
C SER A 64 -7.54 -11.87 -6.45
N ARG A 65 -6.97 -10.83 -7.09
CA ARG A 65 -7.09 -10.57 -8.54
C ARG A 65 -5.75 -10.16 -9.12
N TYR A 66 -5.46 -10.70 -10.31
CA TYR A 66 -4.20 -10.48 -11.00
C TYR A 66 -4.46 -10.06 -12.44
N PRO A 67 -3.91 -8.93 -12.90
CA PRO A 67 -3.85 -8.64 -14.32
C PRO A 67 -3.06 -9.73 -15.05
N VAL A 68 -3.59 -10.18 -16.18
CA VAL A 68 -2.90 -11.15 -17.07
C VAL A 68 -2.53 -10.43 -18.34
N TYR A 69 -1.25 -10.48 -18.69
CA TYR A 69 -0.71 -9.80 -19.87
C TYR A 69 -0.14 -10.74 -20.90
N GLN A 70 -0.10 -10.29 -22.14
CA GLN A 70 0.58 -10.98 -23.24
C GLN A 70 1.74 -10.11 -23.72
N ASP A 71 2.91 -10.71 -23.89
CA ASP A 71 4.18 -10.09 -24.33
C ASP A 71 4.74 -9.08 -23.32
N ASN A 72 4.03 -8.01 -23.02
CA ASN A 72 4.41 -6.98 -22.04
C ASN A 72 3.19 -6.47 -21.27
N ILE A 73 3.45 -5.72 -20.19
CA ILE A 73 2.42 -5.20 -19.26
C ILE A 73 1.46 -4.20 -19.93
N ASP A 74 1.80 -3.63 -21.08
CA ASP A 74 0.91 -2.73 -21.82
C ASP A 74 -0.23 -3.49 -22.52
N ASN A 75 -0.08 -4.80 -22.70
CA ASN A 75 -1.08 -5.64 -23.31
C ASN A 75 -1.75 -6.54 -22.27
N ILE A 76 -2.53 -5.95 -21.38
CA ILE A 76 -3.36 -6.71 -20.42
C ILE A 76 -4.57 -7.29 -21.15
N ILE A 77 -4.63 -8.62 -21.21
CA ILE A 77 -5.66 -9.38 -21.92
C ILE A 77 -6.85 -9.76 -21.03
N GLY A 78 -6.76 -9.54 -19.72
CA GLY A 78 -7.84 -9.83 -18.79
C GLY A 78 -7.37 -9.84 -17.34
N ILE A 79 -8.32 -10.09 -16.45
CA ILE A 79 -8.12 -10.20 -14.99
C ILE A 79 -8.41 -11.62 -14.56
N LEU A 80 -7.45 -12.26 -13.89
CA LEU A 80 -7.58 -13.58 -13.28
C LEU A 80 -8.01 -13.41 -11.81
N HIS A 81 -9.06 -14.14 -11.43
CA HIS A 81 -9.45 -14.22 -10.02
C HIS A 81 -8.99 -15.55 -9.40
N ILE A 82 -8.44 -15.50 -8.18
CA ILE A 82 -7.95 -16.69 -7.46
C ILE A 82 -8.97 -17.84 -7.41
N ARG A 83 -10.28 -17.54 -7.26
CA ARG A 83 -11.33 -18.59 -7.25
C ARG A 83 -11.44 -19.35 -8.57
N ASP A 84 -11.16 -18.69 -9.70
CA ASP A 84 -11.37 -19.33 -11.00
C ASP A 84 -10.18 -20.18 -11.39
N ILE A 85 -8.96 -19.77 -11.06
CA ILE A 85 -7.80 -20.66 -11.24
C ILE A 85 -7.88 -21.88 -10.31
N LEU A 86 -8.38 -21.74 -9.06
CA LEU A 86 -8.61 -22.87 -8.16
C LEU A 86 -9.55 -23.91 -8.75
N LYS A 87 -10.66 -23.49 -9.39
CA LYS A 87 -11.62 -24.41 -10.05
C LYS A 87 -10.96 -25.20 -11.17
N VAL A 88 -10.09 -24.55 -11.95
CA VAL A 88 -9.42 -25.18 -13.08
C VAL A 88 -8.26 -26.06 -12.61
N TYR A 89 -7.53 -25.68 -11.57
CA TYR A 89 -6.40 -26.42 -11.00
C TYR A 89 -6.80 -27.81 -10.47
N VAL A 90 -8.04 -27.98 -9.99
CA VAL A 90 -8.56 -29.27 -9.53
C VAL A 90 -8.61 -30.30 -10.66
N ASP A 91 -8.81 -29.87 -11.91
CA ASP A 91 -8.77 -30.75 -13.11
C ASP A 91 -7.32 -30.95 -13.57
N GLU A 92 -6.76 -32.12 -13.29
CA GLU A 92 -5.37 -32.46 -13.66
C GLU A 92 -5.08 -32.27 -15.15
N SER A 93 -6.08 -32.47 -16.02
CA SER A 93 -5.93 -32.30 -17.47
C SER A 93 -5.69 -30.83 -17.88
N MET A 94 -6.04 -29.90 -17.03
CA MET A 94 -5.91 -28.46 -17.26
C MET A 94 -4.60 -27.88 -16.72
N ARG A 95 -3.95 -28.52 -15.75
CA ARG A 95 -2.76 -27.96 -15.06
C ARG A 95 -1.61 -27.57 -15.99
N LYS A 96 -1.41 -28.37 -17.05
CA LYS A 96 -0.34 -28.14 -18.04
C LYS A 96 -0.73 -27.19 -19.18
N LYS A 97 -1.99 -26.75 -19.24
CA LYS A 97 -2.42 -25.77 -20.23
C LYS A 97 -1.98 -24.37 -19.80
N THR A 98 -1.64 -23.53 -20.77
CA THR A 98 -1.33 -22.14 -20.50
C THR A 98 -2.59 -21.33 -20.22
N LEU A 99 -2.44 -20.19 -19.52
CA LEU A 99 -3.57 -19.26 -19.30
C LEU A 99 -4.13 -18.77 -20.65
N ALA A 100 -3.27 -18.59 -21.65
CA ALA A 100 -3.69 -18.20 -23.00
C ALA A 100 -4.64 -19.22 -23.65
N GLU A 101 -4.40 -20.54 -23.46
CA GLU A 101 -5.25 -21.61 -24.01
C GLU A 101 -6.62 -21.70 -23.34
N ILE A 102 -6.73 -21.21 -22.10
CA ILE A 102 -7.96 -21.32 -21.28
C ILE A 102 -8.55 -19.96 -20.92
N LYS A 103 -8.06 -18.87 -21.55
CA LYS A 103 -8.44 -17.49 -21.21
C LYS A 103 -9.96 -17.28 -21.09
N ASP A 104 -10.74 -17.83 -22.01
CA ASP A 104 -12.20 -17.69 -22.05
C ASP A 104 -12.90 -18.36 -20.85
N LYS A 105 -12.19 -19.19 -20.07
CA LYS A 105 -12.72 -19.87 -18.88
C LYS A 105 -12.35 -19.20 -17.57
N VAL A 106 -11.23 -18.48 -17.53
CA VAL A 106 -10.63 -17.99 -16.27
C VAL A 106 -10.38 -16.49 -16.23
N LEU A 107 -10.37 -15.81 -17.39
CA LEU A 107 -10.14 -14.37 -17.44
C LEU A 107 -11.45 -13.60 -17.61
N PHE A 108 -11.58 -12.54 -16.83
CA PHE A 108 -12.60 -11.51 -17.02
C PHE A 108 -12.02 -10.38 -17.87
N GLU A 109 -12.89 -9.68 -18.59
CA GLU A 109 -12.47 -8.51 -19.36
C GLU A 109 -11.85 -7.44 -18.46
N ALA A 110 -10.74 -6.85 -18.89
CA ALA A 110 -10.08 -5.78 -18.17
C ALA A 110 -10.86 -4.47 -18.37
N TYR A 111 -11.23 -3.85 -17.27
CA TYR A 111 -11.87 -2.52 -17.28
C TYR A 111 -10.78 -1.46 -17.36
N CYS A 112 -10.63 -0.82 -18.53
CA CYS A 112 -9.59 0.18 -18.77
C CYS A 112 -10.14 1.60 -18.63
N ILE A 113 -9.39 2.47 -17.96
CA ILE A 113 -9.74 3.87 -17.71
C ILE A 113 -8.53 4.78 -17.99
N PRO A 114 -8.74 6.04 -18.39
CA PRO A 114 -7.65 7.00 -18.47
C PRO A 114 -7.17 7.42 -17.07
N GLU A 115 -5.90 7.75 -16.95
CA GLU A 115 -5.27 8.20 -15.69
C GLU A 115 -5.91 9.46 -15.09
N THR A 116 -6.53 10.30 -15.94
CA THR A 116 -7.27 11.51 -15.55
C THR A 116 -8.70 11.23 -15.08
N ARG A 117 -9.11 9.96 -14.96
CA ARG A 117 -10.45 9.61 -14.51
C ARG A 117 -10.67 10.03 -13.07
N ASN A 118 -11.70 10.86 -12.81
CA ASN A 118 -12.05 11.23 -11.44
C ASN A 118 -12.52 10.00 -10.65
N ILE A 119 -11.98 9.80 -9.44
CA ILE A 119 -12.20 8.59 -8.64
C ILE A 119 -13.62 8.47 -8.11
N SER A 120 -14.32 9.58 -7.88
CA SER A 120 -15.74 9.54 -7.44
C SER A 120 -16.68 9.04 -8.53
N VAL A 121 -16.34 9.31 -9.79
CA VAL A 121 -17.06 8.78 -10.96
C VAL A 121 -16.68 7.32 -11.17
N LEU A 122 -15.37 7.01 -11.11
CA LEU A 122 -14.84 5.65 -11.22
C LEU A 122 -15.50 4.71 -10.21
N PHE A 123 -15.62 5.13 -8.96
CA PHE A 123 -16.26 4.33 -7.91
C PHE A 123 -17.69 3.90 -8.29
N LYS A 124 -18.49 4.83 -8.79
CA LYS A 124 -19.86 4.53 -9.21
C LYS A 124 -19.93 3.58 -10.41
N GLU A 125 -19.02 3.75 -11.36
CA GLU A 125 -18.89 2.87 -12.54
C GLU A 125 -18.49 1.46 -12.12
N MET A 126 -17.44 1.33 -11.30
CA MET A 126 -16.99 0.03 -10.80
C MET A 126 -18.08 -0.69 -10.00
N GLN A 127 -18.87 0.05 -9.21
CA GLN A 127 -20.04 -0.52 -8.52
C GLN A 127 -21.12 -1.01 -9.51
N ALA A 128 -21.46 -0.20 -10.51
CA ALA A 128 -22.49 -0.54 -11.49
C ALA A 128 -22.13 -1.76 -12.33
N GLU A 129 -20.87 -1.83 -12.77
CA GLU A 129 -20.31 -2.92 -13.58
C GLU A 129 -19.85 -4.13 -12.74
N LYS A 130 -19.89 -4.01 -11.40
CA LYS A 130 -19.39 -5.02 -10.44
C LYS A 130 -17.92 -5.39 -10.67
N VAL A 131 -17.12 -4.41 -11.01
CA VAL A 131 -15.69 -4.53 -11.23
C VAL A 131 -14.97 -4.08 -9.97
N HIS A 132 -13.92 -4.81 -9.57
CA HIS A 132 -13.14 -4.53 -8.36
C HIS A 132 -11.72 -4.04 -8.65
N ILE A 133 -11.29 -4.11 -9.92
CA ILE A 133 -9.97 -3.67 -10.37
C ILE A 133 -10.11 -3.01 -11.74
N ALA A 134 -9.53 -1.84 -11.91
CA ALA A 134 -9.45 -1.11 -13.17
C ALA A 134 -8.00 -0.97 -13.59
N VAL A 135 -7.74 -1.11 -14.89
CA VAL A 135 -6.42 -0.85 -15.50
C VAL A 135 -6.38 0.62 -15.92
N VAL A 136 -5.40 1.34 -15.42
CA VAL A 136 -5.18 2.75 -15.76
C VAL A 136 -4.27 2.85 -16.96
N VAL A 137 -4.67 3.60 -17.99
CA VAL A 137 -3.90 3.81 -19.21
C VAL A 137 -3.56 5.29 -19.39
N ASP A 138 -2.36 5.55 -19.90
CA ASP A 138 -1.90 6.89 -20.26
C ASP A 138 -2.45 7.35 -21.62
N GLU A 139 -2.06 8.56 -22.06
CA GLU A 139 -2.49 9.14 -23.35
C GLU A 139 -1.95 8.39 -24.58
N TYR A 140 -0.96 7.51 -24.40
CA TYR A 140 -0.39 6.67 -25.47
C TYR A 140 -1.00 5.27 -25.49
N GLY A 141 -1.93 4.96 -24.56
CA GLY A 141 -2.54 3.65 -24.41
C GLY A 141 -1.65 2.63 -23.68
N GLN A 142 -0.58 3.06 -23.02
CA GLN A 142 0.26 2.20 -22.19
C GLN A 142 -0.33 2.08 -20.78
N THR A 143 -0.09 0.95 -20.14
CA THR A 143 -0.52 0.76 -18.75
C THR A 143 0.30 1.66 -17.82
N ALA A 144 -0.35 2.63 -17.19
CA ALA A 144 0.21 3.52 -16.19
C ALA A 144 0.15 2.90 -14.78
N GLY A 145 -0.93 2.15 -14.49
CA GLY A 145 -1.15 1.56 -13.19
C GLY A 145 -2.41 0.71 -13.12
N ILE A 146 -2.82 0.37 -11.92
CA ILE A 146 -4.11 -0.24 -11.60
C ILE A 146 -4.74 0.50 -10.41
N VAL A 147 -6.06 0.50 -10.35
CA VAL A 147 -6.84 1.01 -9.20
C VAL A 147 -7.81 -0.08 -8.77
N THR A 148 -7.88 -0.36 -7.49
CA THR A 148 -8.86 -1.27 -6.91
C THR A 148 -10.00 -0.52 -6.23
N MET A 149 -11.10 -1.22 -5.94
CA MET A 149 -12.22 -0.65 -5.18
C MET A 149 -11.78 -0.31 -3.75
N GLU A 150 -10.87 -1.11 -3.23
CA GLU A 150 -10.27 -0.99 -1.93
C GLU A 150 -9.45 0.32 -1.83
N ASP A 151 -8.59 0.63 -2.81
CA ASP A 151 -7.82 1.90 -2.87
C ASP A 151 -8.76 3.12 -2.89
N ILE A 152 -9.85 3.04 -3.64
CA ILE A 152 -10.85 4.14 -3.70
C ILE A 152 -11.55 4.34 -2.35
N LEU A 153 -11.84 3.26 -1.62
CA LEU A 153 -12.48 3.34 -0.31
C LEU A 153 -11.53 3.86 0.76
N GLU A 154 -10.25 3.50 0.67
CA GLU A 154 -9.19 4.00 1.56
C GLU A 154 -9.08 5.53 1.52
N GLU A 155 -9.29 6.15 0.36
CA GLU A 155 -9.32 7.61 0.21
C GLU A 155 -10.45 8.31 0.97
N ILE A 156 -11.51 7.59 1.34
CA ILE A 156 -12.63 8.14 2.13
C ILE A 156 -12.45 7.83 3.60
N VAL A 157 -12.12 6.57 3.91
CA VAL A 157 -12.14 6.05 5.27
C VAL A 157 -10.79 6.27 5.97
N GLY A 158 -9.74 6.55 5.21
CA GLY A 158 -8.37 6.49 5.69
C GLY A 158 -7.92 5.03 5.83
N ASN A 159 -6.74 4.79 6.35
CA ASN A 159 -6.27 3.45 6.67
C ASN A 159 -7.25 2.79 7.65
N ILE A 160 -8.12 1.91 7.15
CA ILE A 160 -8.89 1.01 8.01
C ILE A 160 -7.86 0.05 8.59
N LEU A 161 -7.54 0.22 9.86
CA LEU A 161 -6.86 -0.82 10.61
C LEU A 161 -7.77 -2.05 10.53
N ASP A 162 -7.39 -3.04 9.73
CA ASP A 162 -8.11 -4.31 9.62
C ASP A 162 -8.04 -4.98 11.01
N GLU A 163 -9.11 -5.61 11.48
CA GLU A 163 -9.10 -6.40 12.73
C GLU A 163 -8.08 -7.57 12.69
N TYR A 164 -7.48 -7.81 11.51
CA TYR A 164 -6.38 -8.76 11.25
C TYR A 164 -5.05 -8.07 10.92
N ASP A 165 -5.03 -6.76 10.70
CA ASP A 165 -3.80 -6.02 10.92
C ASP A 165 -3.60 -6.12 12.44
N ASP A 166 -2.85 -7.14 12.86
CA ASP A 166 -2.13 -7.05 14.11
C ASP A 166 -1.71 -5.60 14.20
N GLU A 167 -2.13 -4.90 15.26
CA GLU A 167 -1.52 -3.62 15.62
C GLU A 167 -0.03 -3.88 15.49
N GLN A 168 0.51 -3.64 14.30
CA GLN A 168 1.95 -3.68 14.14
C GLN A 168 2.35 -2.46 14.93
N GLU A 169 2.46 -2.70 16.27
CA GLU A 169 2.88 -1.70 17.23
C GLU A 169 4.02 -0.96 16.54
N LEU A 170 3.74 0.30 16.11
CA LEU A 170 4.78 1.14 15.50
C LEU A 170 6.00 1.14 16.39
N ILE A 171 5.78 0.90 17.69
CA ILE A 171 6.80 0.78 18.73
C ILE A 171 6.52 -0.50 19.54
N SER A 172 7.34 -1.52 19.44
CA SER A 172 7.25 -2.74 20.23
C SER A 172 8.35 -2.84 21.28
N ARG A 173 7.98 -3.09 22.54
CA ARG A 173 8.92 -3.28 23.63
C ARG A 173 9.43 -4.71 23.65
N GLN A 174 10.74 -4.89 23.66
CA GLN A 174 11.39 -6.19 23.72
C GLN A 174 11.61 -6.67 25.16
N PRO A 175 11.74 -8.00 25.38
CA PRO A 175 12.00 -8.57 26.71
C PRO A 175 13.28 -8.07 27.39
N ASP A 176 14.26 -7.64 26.60
CA ASP A 176 15.55 -7.08 27.07
C ASP A 176 15.45 -5.60 27.48
N GLY A 177 14.25 -5.01 27.41
CA GLY A 177 13.99 -3.61 27.74
C GLY A 177 14.32 -2.62 26.64
N THR A 178 14.72 -3.10 25.45
CA THR A 178 14.88 -2.28 24.25
C THR A 178 13.53 -2.11 23.54
N TYR A 179 13.46 -1.21 22.56
CA TYR A 179 12.28 -1.01 21.71
C TYR A 179 12.67 -1.20 20.26
N ILE A 180 11.80 -1.81 19.48
CA ILE A 180 11.87 -1.84 18.01
C ILE A 180 10.73 -0.96 17.51
N MET A 181 11.03 -0.06 16.59
CA MET A 181 10.02 0.82 15.99
C MET A 181 10.17 0.86 14.47
N LYS A 182 9.07 1.12 13.79
CA LYS A 182 9.06 1.31 12.35
C LYS A 182 9.58 2.69 11.99
N GLY A 183 10.21 2.83 10.82
CA GLY A 183 10.74 4.10 10.34
C GLY A 183 9.67 5.18 10.15
N GLN A 184 8.44 4.80 9.90
CA GLN A 184 7.30 5.71 9.76
C GLN A 184 6.72 6.22 11.08
N THR A 185 7.21 5.75 12.24
CA THR A 185 6.75 6.21 13.56
C THR A 185 6.94 7.72 13.67
N ALA A 186 5.88 8.43 14.08
CA ALA A 186 5.92 9.86 14.27
C ALA A 186 6.89 10.26 15.41
N LEU A 187 7.61 11.35 15.23
CA LEU A 187 8.52 11.85 16.26
C LEU A 187 7.75 12.27 17.51
N GLU A 188 6.56 12.81 17.36
CA GLU A 188 5.68 13.22 18.47
C GLU A 188 5.33 12.04 19.38
N ASP A 189 4.98 10.87 18.82
CA ASP A 189 4.70 9.65 19.59
C ASP A 189 5.93 9.19 20.39
N ILE A 190 7.13 9.30 19.78
CA ILE A 190 8.40 8.95 20.43
C ILE A 190 8.74 9.95 21.53
N GLU A 191 8.53 11.24 21.29
CA GLU A 191 8.73 12.30 22.27
C GLU A 191 7.86 12.10 23.51
N ASP A 192 6.59 11.80 23.30
CA ASP A 192 5.62 11.57 24.38
C ASP A 192 5.94 10.28 25.14
N MET A 193 6.31 9.21 24.45
CA MET A 193 6.62 7.93 25.07
C MET A 193 7.88 7.97 25.94
N PHE A 194 8.93 8.65 25.47
CA PHE A 194 10.24 8.67 26.14
C PHE A 194 10.52 9.95 26.93
N GLY A 195 9.68 10.97 26.81
CA GLY A 195 9.86 12.27 27.46
C GLY A 195 11.09 13.04 26.92
N ILE A 196 11.35 12.93 25.64
CA ILE A 196 12.50 13.56 24.95
C ILE A 196 12.01 14.61 23.96
N LYS A 197 12.95 15.37 23.37
CA LYS A 197 12.68 16.28 22.26
C LYS A 197 13.74 16.09 21.19
N PHE A 198 13.30 16.00 19.94
CA PHE A 198 14.21 15.93 18.78
C PHE A 198 14.64 17.35 18.38
N ASP A 199 15.90 17.48 18.00
CA ASP A 199 16.54 18.73 17.58
C ASP A 199 16.40 18.94 16.06
N CYS A 200 15.18 18.93 15.54
CA CYS A 200 14.88 19.14 14.12
C CYS A 200 13.59 19.96 13.96
N GLU A 201 13.49 20.67 12.84
CA GLU A 201 12.31 21.38 12.38
C GLU A 201 11.83 20.72 11.09
N ASP A 202 10.53 20.71 10.82
CA ASP A 202 9.90 20.19 9.60
C ASP A 202 10.21 18.70 9.29
N ILE A 203 10.38 17.87 10.32
CA ILE A 203 10.57 16.42 10.18
C ILE A 203 9.56 15.70 11.10
N ASP A 204 8.71 14.85 10.49
CA ASP A 204 7.59 14.23 11.20
C ASP A 204 7.89 12.81 11.67
N THR A 205 8.86 12.08 11.04
CA THR A 205 9.07 10.66 11.30
C THR A 205 10.50 10.34 11.72
N ILE A 206 10.67 9.20 12.42
CA ILE A 206 12.00 8.74 12.83
C ILE A 206 12.90 8.38 11.63
N ASN A 207 12.34 7.90 10.51
CA ASN A 207 13.08 7.72 9.27
C ASN A 207 13.65 9.06 8.78
N GLY A 208 12.83 10.10 8.72
CA GLY A 208 13.26 11.45 8.30
C GLY A 208 14.37 11.99 9.21
N TYR A 209 14.21 11.85 10.53
CA TYR A 209 15.21 12.29 11.51
C TYR A 209 16.56 11.57 11.36
N LEU A 210 16.54 10.25 11.20
CA LEU A 210 17.76 9.47 11.03
C LEU A 210 18.46 9.77 9.71
N ILE A 211 17.72 9.98 8.61
CA ILE A 211 18.28 10.42 7.32
C ILE A 211 18.88 11.82 7.46
N TYR A 212 18.22 12.74 8.15
CA TYR A 212 18.73 14.07 8.44
C TYR A 212 20.07 14.03 9.20
N LYS A 213 20.14 13.20 10.27
CA LYS A 213 21.38 13.00 11.05
C LYS A 213 22.47 12.29 10.25
N LEU A 214 22.12 11.33 9.40
CA LEU A 214 23.07 10.61 8.53
C LEU A 214 23.63 11.53 7.42
N GLY A 215 22.85 12.52 6.99
CA GLY A 215 23.23 13.49 5.94
C GLY A 215 23.24 12.91 4.52
N LYS A 216 22.73 11.71 4.32
CA LYS A 216 22.60 11.02 3.01
C LYS A 216 21.43 10.03 3.04
N ILE A 217 21.02 9.60 1.84
CA ILE A 217 20.08 8.45 1.73
C ILE A 217 20.82 7.18 2.14
N PRO A 218 20.28 6.35 3.05
CA PRO A 218 20.95 5.14 3.52
C PRO A 218 21.01 4.04 2.45
N ASP A 219 22.07 3.24 2.48
CA ASP A 219 22.19 2.01 1.70
C ASP A 219 21.53 0.83 2.44
N GLU A 220 21.13 -0.25 1.72
CA GLU A 220 20.41 -1.41 2.28
C GLU A 220 21.12 -2.07 3.47
N ASN A 221 22.43 -1.96 3.58
CA ASN A 221 23.25 -2.47 4.67
C ASN A 221 23.82 -1.38 5.58
N GLU A 222 23.28 -0.17 5.50
CA GLU A 222 23.75 0.95 6.31
C GLU A 222 23.53 0.67 7.79
N LYS A 223 24.62 0.74 8.56
CA LYS A 223 24.59 0.70 10.02
C LYS A 223 24.86 2.10 10.53
N PHE A 224 23.84 2.71 11.05
CA PHE A 224 23.93 4.05 11.61
C PHE A 224 23.24 4.08 12.97
N GLU A 225 23.81 4.83 13.90
CA GLU A 225 23.20 5.10 15.18
C GLU A 225 23.37 6.58 15.54
N THR A 226 22.40 7.12 16.24
CA THR A 226 22.45 8.48 16.78
C THR A 226 21.87 8.50 18.19
N GLU A 227 22.29 9.49 18.98
CA GLU A 227 21.80 9.70 20.32
C GLU A 227 20.84 10.89 20.39
N CYS A 228 19.72 10.71 21.06
CA CYS A 228 18.79 11.79 21.38
C CYS A 228 18.13 11.55 22.75
N GLY A 229 18.11 12.56 23.63
CA GLY A 229 17.41 12.51 24.91
C GLY A 229 17.86 11.39 25.86
N GLY A 230 19.10 10.87 25.74
CA GLY A 230 19.59 9.75 26.54
C GLY A 230 19.17 8.36 26.01
N TYR A 231 18.69 8.30 24.77
CA TYR A 231 18.41 7.07 24.04
C TYR A 231 19.29 6.98 22.79
N ILE A 232 19.66 5.76 22.41
CA ILE A 232 20.42 5.43 21.20
C ILE A 232 19.41 4.85 20.19
N PHE A 233 19.30 5.47 19.04
CA PHE A 233 18.49 5.05 17.89
C PHE A 233 19.40 4.40 16.86
N GLN A 234 19.26 3.10 16.62
CA GLN A 234 20.09 2.30 15.72
C GLN A 234 19.28 1.80 14.53
N VAL A 235 19.74 2.06 13.32
CA VAL A 235 19.14 1.51 12.10
C VAL A 235 19.35 -0.02 12.05
N MET A 236 18.23 -0.74 11.92
CA MET A 236 18.21 -2.21 11.83
C MET A 236 18.04 -2.70 10.40
N SER A 237 17.15 -2.08 9.63
CA SER A 237 16.91 -2.42 8.24
C SER A 237 16.55 -1.18 7.42
N VAL A 238 16.90 -1.24 6.13
CA VAL A 238 16.61 -0.22 5.12
C VAL A 238 15.96 -0.94 3.94
N GLU A 239 14.81 -0.44 3.48
CA GLU A 239 14.05 -0.96 2.36
C GLU A 239 13.66 0.20 1.44
N ASN A 240 13.83 0.03 0.14
CA ASN A 240 13.49 1.06 -0.85
C ASN A 240 14.08 2.45 -0.55
N LYS A 241 15.31 2.50 -0.02
CA LYS A 241 16.01 3.74 0.39
C LYS A 241 15.37 4.46 1.60
N MET A 242 14.51 3.78 2.34
CA MET A 242 13.92 4.25 3.58
C MET A 242 14.35 3.34 4.74
N ILE A 243 14.57 3.91 5.90
CA ILE A 243 14.81 3.14 7.12
C ILE A 243 13.48 2.52 7.53
N SER A 244 13.40 1.18 7.51
CA SER A 244 12.17 0.43 7.81
C SER A 244 12.06 0.07 9.29
N LEU A 245 13.18 -0.32 9.94
CA LEU A 245 13.20 -0.67 11.36
C LEU A 245 14.33 0.03 12.11
N VAL A 246 14.01 0.49 13.31
CA VAL A 246 14.93 1.19 14.24
C VAL A 246 14.87 0.53 15.60
N LYS A 247 16.05 0.18 16.16
CA LYS A 247 16.19 -0.27 17.54
C LYS A 247 16.50 0.93 18.45
N VAL A 248 15.77 1.03 19.56
CA VAL A 248 16.01 2.07 20.57
C VAL A 248 16.43 1.46 21.90
N THR A 249 17.51 1.97 22.42
CA THR A 249 18.12 1.50 23.67
C THR A 249 18.36 2.69 24.60
N LYS A 250 17.99 2.56 25.86
CA LYS A 250 18.29 3.61 26.85
C LYS A 250 19.81 3.57 27.15
N LYS A 251 20.45 4.73 27.06
CA LYS A 251 21.85 4.87 27.42
C LYS A 251 22.01 4.67 28.93
N SER A 252 22.91 3.79 29.30
CA SER A 252 23.25 3.50 30.72
C SER A 252 23.99 4.65 31.38
#